data_4aab2009ae7b0a9a437c9bb337071f7d
#
_entry.id   4aab2009ae7b0a9a437c9bb337071f7d
#
_cell.length_a   1.000
_cell.length_b   1.000
_cell.length_c   1.000
_cell.angle_alpha   90.00
_cell.angle_beta   90.00
_cell.angle_gamma   90.00
#
_symmetry.space_group_name_H-M   'P 1'
#
loop_
_entity.id
_entity.type
_entity.pdbx_description
1 polymer ?
#
loop_
_entity_poly.entity_id
_entity_poly.type
_entity_poly.pdbx_seq_one_letter_code
_entity_poly.pdbx_strand_id
1 'polypeptide(L)'
;MQGSRVVTQRGTVAIEELQLGDEVQTIENGNLHMTTFLGWIHKEADHNEQFLKLKTESTQITLSKKHVIFYKPKGRERDAMTTTFADLVEEGDLLKVILNGEVLWERVVDVDRETRKGIYTPLTSAGTILVDNVLASCYADFLFQFVVTSIYYSIPLPQSKSVSQADMAFLPVRLFPWLLDNEESQVKDGLRFYPQLLTWFGTQINMVESYKEESNLITATVSFPLAMLVMGIALRLSF
;
A
#
# COMPACT_ATOMS: atom_id res chain seq x y z
N MET A 1 -3.67 3.43 10.95
CA MET A 1 -3.62 4.32 12.13
C MET A 1 -3.56 3.48 13.40
N GLN A 2 -3.20 4.08 14.53
CA GLN A 2 -3.15 3.39 15.83
C GLN A 2 -4.53 2.88 16.25
N GLY A 3 -4.61 1.63 16.75
CA GLY A 3 -5.81 0.98 17.22
C GLY A 3 -6.67 0.32 16.14
N SER A 4 -6.35 0.47 14.86
CA SER A 4 -6.99 -0.33 13.80
C SER A 4 -6.69 -1.81 14.01
N ARG A 5 -7.65 -2.67 13.75
CA ARG A 5 -7.56 -4.11 14.08
C ARG A 5 -7.26 -4.95 12.86
N VAL A 6 -6.39 -5.91 13.05
CA VAL A 6 -6.05 -6.93 12.04
C VAL A 6 -6.18 -8.32 12.66
N VAL A 7 -6.62 -9.29 11.87
CA VAL A 7 -6.69 -10.69 12.31
C VAL A 7 -5.42 -11.39 11.89
N THR A 8 -4.75 -12.00 12.87
CA THR A 8 -3.51 -12.77 12.67
C THR A 8 -3.72 -14.22 13.08
N GLN A 9 -2.73 -15.07 12.85
CA GLN A 9 -2.70 -16.44 13.40
C GLN A 9 -2.72 -16.45 14.94
N ARG A 10 -2.37 -15.35 15.60
CA ARG A 10 -2.40 -15.18 17.06
C ARG A 10 -3.75 -14.63 17.58
N GLY A 11 -4.72 -14.41 16.69
CA GLY A 11 -5.98 -13.74 16.98
C GLY A 11 -6.01 -12.29 16.47
N THR A 12 -7.01 -11.53 16.90
CA THR A 12 -7.16 -10.13 16.50
C THR A 12 -6.28 -9.23 17.36
N VAL A 13 -5.38 -8.48 16.72
CA VAL A 13 -4.45 -7.55 17.37
C VAL A 13 -4.64 -6.13 16.84
N ALA A 14 -4.09 -5.13 17.53
CA ALA A 14 -3.98 -3.79 16.97
C ALA A 14 -2.88 -3.78 15.89
N ILE A 15 -3.06 -2.94 14.86
CA ILE A 15 -2.13 -2.91 13.72
C ILE A 15 -0.70 -2.61 14.17
N GLU A 16 -0.51 -1.76 15.18
CA GLU A 16 0.79 -1.41 15.77
C GLU A 16 1.49 -2.58 16.48
N GLU A 17 0.75 -3.64 16.80
CA GLU A 17 1.25 -4.84 17.49
C GLU A 17 1.70 -5.94 16.52
N LEU A 18 1.64 -5.69 15.20
CA LEU A 18 2.12 -6.63 14.19
C LEU A 18 3.62 -6.88 14.36
N GLN A 19 3.99 -8.17 14.23
CA GLN A 19 5.36 -8.66 14.32
C GLN A 19 5.79 -9.26 12.98
N LEU A 20 7.06 -9.11 12.64
CA LEU A 20 7.62 -9.72 11.41
C LEU A 20 7.28 -11.21 11.34
N GLY A 21 6.77 -11.63 10.18
CA GLY A 21 6.35 -13.01 9.96
C GLY A 21 4.94 -13.34 10.46
N ASP A 22 4.20 -12.40 11.04
CA ASP A 22 2.79 -12.64 11.33
C ASP A 22 2.01 -12.96 10.05
N GLU A 23 1.20 -14.01 10.12
CA GLU A 23 0.21 -14.30 9.09
C GLU A 23 -1.03 -13.46 9.36
N VAL A 24 -1.40 -12.59 8.42
CA VAL A 24 -2.54 -11.66 8.53
C VAL A 24 -3.60 -11.97 7.48
N GLN A 25 -4.84 -11.69 7.79
CA GLN A 25 -5.94 -11.92 6.86
C GLN A 25 -5.94 -10.93 5.70
N THR A 26 -6.25 -11.45 4.52
CA THR A 26 -6.54 -10.69 3.29
C THR A 26 -7.63 -11.40 2.48
N ILE A 27 -8.01 -10.82 1.33
CA ILE A 27 -8.93 -11.46 0.37
C ILE A 27 -8.19 -11.66 -0.95
N GLU A 28 -8.07 -12.90 -1.37
CA GLU A 28 -7.48 -13.27 -2.65
C GLU A 28 -8.46 -14.13 -3.46
N ASN A 29 -8.65 -13.81 -4.74
CA ASN A 29 -9.58 -14.50 -5.64
C ASN A 29 -11.02 -14.63 -5.08
N GLY A 30 -11.47 -13.65 -4.29
CA GLY A 30 -12.79 -13.61 -3.68
C GLY A 30 -12.94 -14.44 -2.40
N ASN A 31 -11.88 -15.06 -1.92
CA ASN A 31 -11.86 -15.86 -0.70
C ASN A 31 -10.98 -15.24 0.38
N LEU A 32 -11.31 -15.54 1.63
CA LEU A 32 -10.46 -15.19 2.77
C LEU A 32 -9.16 -16.00 2.69
N HIS A 33 -8.04 -15.33 2.84
CA HIS A 33 -6.70 -15.91 2.75
C HIS A 33 -5.78 -15.34 3.84
N MET A 34 -4.71 -16.05 4.16
CA MET A 34 -3.64 -15.54 5.03
C MET A 34 -2.44 -15.12 4.19
N THR A 35 -1.79 -14.05 4.59
CA THR A 35 -0.61 -13.49 3.92
C THR A 35 0.41 -13.04 4.96
N THR A 36 1.69 -13.21 4.67
CA THR A 36 2.76 -12.90 5.63
C THR A 36 3.01 -11.40 5.71
N PHE A 37 3.04 -10.85 6.91
CA PHE A 37 3.53 -9.50 7.18
C PHE A 37 5.05 -9.44 7.03
N LEU A 38 5.53 -8.67 6.05
CA LEU A 38 6.94 -8.56 5.68
C LEU A 38 7.66 -7.42 6.41
N GLY A 39 6.91 -6.48 6.99
CA GLY A 39 7.46 -5.32 7.69
C GLY A 39 6.72 -4.02 7.40
N TRP A 40 7.26 -2.92 7.90
CA TRP A 40 6.68 -1.59 7.76
C TRP A 40 7.25 -0.88 6.54
N ILE A 41 6.37 -0.34 5.68
CA ILE A 41 6.76 0.66 4.68
C ILE A 41 7.02 1.99 5.40
N HIS A 42 6.10 2.37 6.29
CA HIS A 42 6.16 3.57 7.12
C HIS A 42 5.56 3.26 8.49
N LYS A 43 6.27 3.65 9.54
CA LYS A 43 5.79 3.56 10.92
C LYS A 43 6.20 4.84 11.65
N GLU A 44 5.23 5.53 12.23
CA GLU A 44 5.46 6.75 13.01
C GLU A 44 4.42 6.84 14.12
N ALA A 45 4.79 6.40 15.32
CA ALA A 45 3.84 6.16 16.41
C ALA A 45 3.29 7.45 17.01
N ASP A 46 4.11 8.50 17.08
CA ASP A 46 3.76 9.76 17.77
C ASP A 46 3.24 10.87 16.83
N HIS A 47 3.11 10.57 15.53
CA HIS A 47 2.60 11.53 14.55
C HIS A 47 1.08 11.64 14.62
N ASN A 48 0.57 12.88 14.64
CA ASN A 48 -0.85 13.16 14.50
C ASN A 48 -1.15 13.55 13.05
N GLU A 49 -2.02 12.80 12.39
CA GLU A 49 -2.39 13.00 10.99
C GLU A 49 -3.91 13.06 10.84
N GLN A 50 -4.37 13.76 9.80
CA GLN A 50 -5.77 13.77 9.42
C GLN A 50 -6.07 12.59 8.50
N PHE A 51 -6.86 11.66 9.00
CA PHE A 51 -7.33 10.49 8.28
C PHE A 51 -8.76 10.68 7.75
N LEU A 52 -9.11 9.84 6.77
CA LEU A 52 -10.48 9.61 6.33
C LEU A 52 -11.02 8.37 7.01
N LYS A 53 -12.25 8.47 7.49
CA LYS A 53 -13.03 7.36 8.01
C LYS A 53 -14.16 7.05 7.05
N LEU A 54 -14.08 5.88 6.42
CA LEU A 54 -15.10 5.36 5.52
C LEU A 54 -15.94 4.35 6.30
N LYS A 55 -17.21 4.66 6.51
CA LYS A 55 -18.16 3.76 7.17
C LYS A 55 -18.97 3.01 6.13
N THR A 56 -19.10 1.71 6.32
CA THR A 56 -20.06 0.87 5.61
C THR A 56 -21.25 0.53 6.52
N GLU A 57 -22.14 -0.31 6.06
CA GLU A 57 -23.33 -0.72 6.83
C GLU A 57 -22.96 -1.47 8.12
N SER A 58 -21.89 -2.29 8.11
CA SER A 58 -21.50 -3.13 9.26
C SER A 58 -20.16 -2.77 9.89
N THR A 59 -19.29 -2.07 9.18
CA THR A 59 -17.93 -1.79 9.64
C THR A 59 -17.44 -0.41 9.21
N GLN A 60 -16.18 -0.10 9.49
CA GLN A 60 -15.55 1.14 9.10
C GLN A 60 -14.04 0.92 8.94
N ILE A 61 -13.41 1.70 8.07
CA ILE A 61 -11.95 1.76 7.95
C ILE A 61 -11.47 3.20 8.05
N THR A 62 -10.34 3.42 8.71
CA THR A 62 -9.70 4.74 8.80
C THR A 62 -8.32 4.67 8.15
N LEU A 63 -8.06 5.52 7.18
CA LEU A 63 -6.84 5.50 6.36
C LEU A 63 -6.45 6.90 5.87
N SER A 64 -5.22 7.07 5.39
CA SER A 64 -4.75 8.35 4.83
C SER A 64 -5.53 8.69 3.56
N LYS A 65 -5.65 10.00 3.26
CA LYS A 65 -6.43 10.51 2.11
C LYS A 65 -6.05 9.86 0.79
N LYS A 66 -4.76 9.66 0.58
CA LYS A 66 -4.21 9.09 -0.66
C LYS A 66 -3.85 7.61 -0.53
N HIS A 67 -4.49 6.91 0.39
CA HIS A 67 -4.39 5.45 0.48
C HIS A 67 -5.16 4.80 -0.67
N VAL A 68 -4.57 3.81 -1.30
CA VAL A 68 -5.23 3.07 -2.39
C VAL A 68 -6.17 2.02 -1.79
N ILE A 69 -7.45 2.08 -2.16
CA ILE A 69 -8.48 1.15 -1.70
C ILE A 69 -9.19 0.47 -2.87
N PHE A 70 -9.65 -0.75 -2.62
CA PHE A 70 -10.45 -1.52 -3.58
C PHE A 70 -11.92 -1.19 -3.44
N TYR A 71 -12.57 -0.83 -4.54
CA TYR A 71 -13.97 -0.41 -4.53
C TYR A 71 -14.72 -0.78 -5.80
N LYS A 72 -16.03 -0.59 -5.78
CA LYS A 72 -16.88 -0.51 -6.97
C LYS A 72 -17.66 0.80 -6.93
N PRO A 73 -17.61 1.61 -8.00
CA PRO A 73 -18.37 2.86 -8.04
C PRO A 73 -19.87 2.63 -7.94
N LYS A 74 -20.56 3.55 -7.28
CA LYS A 74 -22.05 3.55 -7.26
C LYS A 74 -22.61 3.57 -8.68
N GLY A 75 -23.67 2.78 -8.91
CA GLY A 75 -24.28 2.61 -10.25
C GLY A 75 -23.50 1.69 -11.17
N ARG A 76 -22.36 1.11 -10.72
CA ARG A 76 -21.52 0.16 -11.47
C ARG A 76 -21.21 -1.10 -10.64
N GLU A 77 -22.16 -1.54 -9.84
CA GLU A 77 -21.99 -2.66 -8.89
C GLU A 77 -21.68 -3.99 -9.60
N ARG A 78 -22.06 -4.11 -10.89
CA ARG A 78 -21.79 -5.28 -11.74
C ARG A 78 -20.39 -5.27 -12.34
N ASP A 79 -19.72 -4.13 -12.36
CA ASP A 79 -18.38 -4.00 -12.91
C ASP A 79 -17.36 -4.76 -12.05
N ALA A 80 -16.22 -5.05 -12.67
CA ALA A 80 -15.09 -5.60 -11.93
C ALA A 80 -14.63 -4.65 -10.82
N MET A 81 -14.07 -5.22 -9.76
CA MET A 81 -13.38 -4.46 -8.72
C MET A 81 -12.27 -3.61 -9.34
N THR A 82 -12.19 -2.37 -8.93
CA THR A 82 -11.12 -1.44 -9.31
C THR A 82 -10.52 -0.79 -8.08
N THR A 83 -9.54 0.08 -8.26
CA THR A 83 -8.87 0.80 -7.19
C THR A 83 -9.05 2.30 -7.36
N THR A 84 -9.06 3.01 -6.23
CA THR A 84 -9.08 4.48 -6.18
C THR A 84 -8.32 4.97 -4.95
N PHE A 85 -8.09 6.27 -4.85
CA PHE A 85 -7.65 6.86 -3.58
C PHE A 85 -8.83 7.03 -2.63
N ALA A 86 -8.57 6.90 -1.34
CA ALA A 86 -9.60 6.98 -0.31
C ALA A 86 -10.39 8.29 -0.34
N ASP A 87 -9.74 9.40 -0.69
CA ASP A 87 -10.38 10.72 -0.79
C ASP A 87 -11.29 10.90 -2.02
N LEU A 88 -11.32 9.91 -2.91
CA LEU A 88 -12.22 9.84 -4.06
C LEU A 88 -13.39 8.87 -3.85
N VAL A 89 -13.44 8.20 -2.70
CA VAL A 89 -14.56 7.32 -2.34
C VAL A 89 -15.72 8.20 -1.88
N GLU A 90 -16.92 7.92 -2.39
CA GLU A 90 -18.15 8.64 -2.08
C GLU A 90 -19.19 7.73 -1.39
N GLU A 91 -20.15 8.34 -0.72
CA GLU A 91 -21.34 7.62 -0.24
C GLU A 91 -22.06 6.93 -1.39
N GLY A 92 -22.38 5.67 -1.19
CA GLY A 92 -22.99 4.80 -2.19
C GLY A 92 -22.02 3.91 -2.94
N ASP A 93 -20.70 4.18 -2.91
CA ASP A 93 -19.70 3.25 -3.41
C ASP A 93 -19.67 1.96 -2.58
N LEU A 94 -19.16 0.88 -3.15
CA LEU A 94 -19.06 -0.41 -2.47
C LEU A 94 -17.62 -0.70 -2.09
N LEU A 95 -17.39 -1.06 -0.83
CA LEU A 95 -16.13 -1.60 -0.32
C LEU A 95 -16.23 -3.10 -0.10
N LYS A 96 -15.12 -3.79 -0.24
CA LYS A 96 -15.04 -5.23 0.00
C LYS A 96 -14.75 -5.47 1.47
N VAL A 97 -15.63 -6.22 2.13
CA VAL A 97 -15.58 -6.46 3.58
C VAL A 97 -15.70 -7.94 3.92
N ILE A 98 -15.33 -8.28 5.16
CA ILE A 98 -15.63 -9.57 5.79
C ILE A 98 -16.70 -9.35 6.85
N LEU A 99 -17.80 -10.07 6.75
CA LEU A 99 -18.85 -10.10 7.75
C LEU A 99 -19.23 -11.56 8.06
N ASN A 100 -19.13 -11.96 9.32
CA ASN A 100 -19.39 -13.34 9.78
C ASN A 100 -18.60 -14.42 9.00
N GLY A 101 -17.38 -14.10 8.55
CA GLY A 101 -16.53 -15.01 7.77
C GLY A 101 -16.82 -15.04 6.28
N GLU A 102 -17.80 -14.29 5.80
CA GLU A 102 -18.16 -14.19 4.39
C GLU A 102 -17.60 -12.91 3.75
N VAL A 103 -17.13 -13.01 2.50
CA VAL A 103 -16.66 -11.89 1.70
C VAL A 103 -17.84 -11.22 1.02
N LEU A 104 -18.09 -9.98 1.36
CA LEU A 104 -19.24 -9.22 0.87
C LEU A 104 -18.82 -7.88 0.26
N TRP A 105 -19.74 -7.25 -0.46
CA TRP A 105 -19.66 -5.86 -0.89
C TRP A 105 -20.67 -5.05 -0.08
N GLU A 106 -20.18 -4.09 0.70
CA GLU A 106 -21.02 -3.19 1.48
C GLU A 106 -20.94 -1.76 0.99
N ARG A 107 -22.06 -1.08 1.08
CA ARG A 107 -22.21 0.30 0.68
C ARG A 107 -21.56 1.24 1.71
N VAL A 108 -20.79 2.21 1.21
CA VAL A 108 -20.32 3.33 2.03
C VAL A 108 -21.52 4.20 2.38
N VAL A 109 -21.76 4.39 3.66
CA VAL A 109 -22.88 5.15 4.20
C VAL A 109 -22.48 6.51 4.78
N ASP A 110 -21.18 6.69 5.06
CA ASP A 110 -20.67 7.95 5.62
C ASP A 110 -19.16 8.07 5.33
N VAL A 111 -18.71 9.28 4.99
CA VAL A 111 -17.31 9.64 4.76
C VAL A 111 -16.96 10.82 5.66
N ASP A 112 -16.18 10.60 6.69
CA ASP A 112 -15.82 11.59 7.69
C ASP A 112 -14.29 11.80 7.75
N ARG A 113 -13.85 12.84 8.42
CA ARG A 113 -12.44 13.16 8.67
C ARG A 113 -12.18 13.19 10.15
N GLU A 114 -11.13 12.49 10.58
CA GLU A 114 -10.72 12.51 11.98
C GLU A 114 -9.21 12.68 12.11
N THR A 115 -8.79 13.38 13.15
CA THR A 115 -7.37 13.44 13.53
C THR A 115 -7.08 12.28 14.48
N ARG A 116 -6.11 11.45 14.12
CA ARG A 116 -5.68 10.30 14.90
C ARG A 116 -4.17 10.25 15.00
N LYS A 117 -3.71 9.56 16.04
CA LYS A 117 -2.31 9.27 16.29
C LYS A 117 -1.85 8.04 15.53
N GLY A 118 -0.60 8.06 15.08
CA GLY A 118 0.14 6.92 14.54
C GLY A 118 -0.12 6.66 13.05
N ILE A 119 0.96 6.67 12.28
CA ILE A 119 0.99 6.21 10.90
C ILE A 119 1.57 4.78 10.89
N TYR A 120 0.82 3.83 10.35
CA TYR A 120 1.22 2.44 10.26
C TYR A 120 0.86 1.92 8.88
N THR A 121 1.88 1.68 8.03
CA THR A 121 1.73 1.18 6.67
C THR A 121 2.44 -0.16 6.55
N PRO A 122 1.74 -1.27 6.84
CA PRO A 122 2.31 -2.61 6.73
C PRO A 122 2.48 -3.00 5.27
N LEU A 123 3.51 -3.80 4.97
CA LEU A 123 3.64 -4.54 3.72
C LEU A 123 3.40 -6.03 3.98
N THR A 124 2.57 -6.65 3.16
CA THR A 124 2.35 -8.09 3.15
C THR A 124 2.87 -8.72 1.86
N SER A 125 3.03 -10.03 1.85
CA SER A 125 3.43 -10.76 0.63
C SER A 125 2.39 -10.67 -0.49
N ALA A 126 1.10 -10.50 -0.15
CA ALA A 126 0.02 -10.28 -1.12
C ALA A 126 -0.13 -8.82 -1.57
N GLY A 127 0.49 -7.84 -0.87
CA GLY A 127 0.29 -6.41 -1.13
C GLY A 127 -1.08 -5.87 -0.69
N THR A 128 -1.87 -6.70 -0.01
CA THR A 128 -3.21 -6.39 0.50
C THR A 128 -3.39 -6.91 1.92
N ILE A 129 -4.26 -6.29 2.69
CA ILE A 129 -4.54 -6.64 4.08
C ILE A 129 -6.00 -6.31 4.43
N LEU A 130 -6.60 -7.07 5.34
CA LEU A 130 -7.87 -6.72 5.98
C LEU A 130 -7.58 -5.89 7.23
N VAL A 131 -8.08 -4.66 7.24
CA VAL A 131 -8.03 -3.75 8.40
C VAL A 131 -9.45 -3.41 8.80
N ASP A 132 -9.79 -3.63 10.07
CA ASP A 132 -11.15 -3.44 10.58
C ASP A 132 -12.21 -4.15 9.71
N ASN A 133 -11.88 -5.36 9.21
CA ASN A 133 -12.68 -6.19 8.29
C ASN A 133 -12.88 -5.59 6.88
N VAL A 134 -12.18 -4.55 6.48
CA VAL A 134 -12.23 -3.96 5.14
C VAL A 134 -10.96 -4.27 4.38
N LEU A 135 -11.08 -4.67 3.11
CA LEU A 135 -9.93 -4.93 2.24
C LEU A 135 -9.27 -3.61 1.82
N ALA A 136 -8.00 -3.45 2.14
CA ALA A 136 -7.16 -2.34 1.72
C ALA A 136 -5.89 -2.85 1.00
N SER A 137 -5.30 -2.00 0.17
CA SER A 137 -3.94 -2.23 -0.31
C SER A 137 -2.92 -1.92 0.79
N CYS A 138 -1.67 -2.30 0.62
CA CYS A 138 -0.56 -1.86 1.48
C CYS A 138 0.04 -0.52 1.02
N TYR A 139 -0.57 0.17 0.05
CA TYR A 139 0.04 1.29 -0.66
C TYR A 139 -0.74 2.59 -0.47
N ALA A 140 0.01 3.70 -0.39
CA ALA A 140 -0.51 5.06 -0.38
C ALA A 140 0.23 5.91 -1.43
N ASP A 141 -0.35 7.06 -1.79
CA ASP A 141 0.09 7.95 -2.88
C ASP A 141 1.58 8.32 -2.83
N PHE A 142 2.15 8.47 -1.65
CA PHE A 142 3.54 8.86 -1.49
C PHE A 142 4.52 7.94 -2.26
N LEU A 143 4.27 6.62 -2.24
CA LEU A 143 5.03 5.66 -3.03
C LEU A 143 4.52 5.55 -4.46
N PHE A 144 3.22 5.76 -4.62
CA PHE A 144 2.53 5.63 -5.88
C PHE A 144 2.92 6.73 -6.86
N GLN A 145 2.98 7.97 -6.43
CA GLN A 145 3.32 9.09 -7.29
C GLN A 145 4.75 9.00 -7.82
N PHE A 146 5.71 8.57 -7.01
CA PHE A 146 7.10 8.45 -7.44
C PHE A 146 7.36 7.23 -8.33
N VAL A 147 6.84 6.06 -7.95
CA VAL A 147 7.04 4.83 -8.73
C VAL A 147 6.22 4.85 -10.02
N VAL A 148 4.97 5.29 -9.95
CA VAL A 148 4.07 5.33 -11.10
C VAL A 148 4.41 6.44 -12.06
N THR A 149 4.76 7.64 -11.58
CA THR A 149 5.14 8.75 -12.47
C THR A 149 6.38 8.37 -13.28
N SER A 150 7.40 7.80 -12.63
CA SER A 150 8.63 7.37 -13.32
C SER A 150 8.42 6.23 -14.32
N ILE A 151 7.46 5.32 -14.06
CA ILE A 151 7.12 4.22 -14.98
C ILE A 151 6.03 4.65 -15.98
N TYR A 152 5.10 5.53 -15.57
CA TYR A 152 3.93 5.94 -16.35
C TYR A 152 4.27 6.82 -17.56
N TYR A 153 5.25 7.71 -17.44
CA TYR A 153 5.73 8.48 -18.59
C TYR A 153 6.46 7.62 -19.63
N SER A 154 6.88 6.40 -19.23
CA SER A 154 7.58 5.48 -20.13
C SER A 154 6.65 4.45 -20.79
N ILE A 155 5.46 4.18 -20.23
CA ILE A 155 4.50 3.17 -20.77
C ILE A 155 3.07 3.65 -20.53
N PRO A 156 2.24 3.87 -21.56
CA PRO A 156 0.84 4.22 -21.40
C PRO A 156 0.04 3.01 -20.87
N LEU A 157 -0.07 2.87 -19.57
CA LEU A 157 -0.85 1.82 -18.92
C LEU A 157 -2.18 2.37 -18.40
N PRO A 158 -3.29 1.61 -18.52
CA PRO A 158 -4.59 2.04 -18.02
C PRO A 158 -4.59 2.17 -16.48
N GLN A 159 -5.27 3.18 -15.95
CA GLN A 159 -5.35 3.52 -14.52
C GLN A 159 -5.80 2.36 -13.60
N SER A 160 -6.47 1.34 -14.14
CA SER A 160 -6.91 0.15 -13.40
C SER A 160 -5.77 -0.79 -12.94
N LYS A 161 -4.51 -0.49 -13.31
CA LYS A 161 -3.32 -1.32 -12.98
C LYS A 161 -2.42 -0.72 -11.90
N SER A 162 -2.90 0.26 -11.17
CA SER A 162 -2.11 0.99 -10.18
C SER A 162 -1.49 0.11 -9.08
N VAL A 163 -2.26 -0.85 -8.56
CA VAL A 163 -1.75 -1.80 -7.54
C VAL A 163 -0.68 -2.72 -8.13
N SER A 164 -0.84 -3.19 -9.37
CA SER A 164 0.16 -4.07 -10.02
C SER A 164 1.52 -3.38 -10.25
N GLN A 165 1.53 -2.05 -10.40
CA GLN A 165 2.78 -1.30 -10.53
C GLN A 165 3.50 -1.15 -9.18
N ALA A 166 2.74 -0.84 -8.10
CA ALA A 166 3.27 -0.85 -6.75
C ALA A 166 3.77 -2.26 -6.37
N ASP A 167 3.03 -3.31 -6.74
CA ASP A 167 3.44 -4.69 -6.56
C ASP A 167 4.77 -5.01 -7.24
N MET A 168 4.99 -4.54 -8.47
CA MET A 168 6.27 -4.68 -9.18
C MET A 168 7.39 -3.91 -8.49
N ALA A 169 7.15 -2.69 -8.03
CA ALA A 169 8.16 -1.90 -7.32
C ALA A 169 8.59 -2.55 -6.00
N PHE A 170 7.66 -3.21 -5.30
CA PHE A 170 7.96 -3.93 -4.06
C PHE A 170 8.32 -5.41 -4.27
N LEU A 171 8.40 -5.90 -5.51
CA LEU A 171 8.84 -7.26 -5.79
C LEU A 171 10.19 -7.60 -5.15
N PRO A 172 11.25 -6.75 -5.22
CA PRO A 172 12.52 -7.03 -4.55
C PRO A 172 12.37 -7.25 -3.04
N VAL A 173 11.53 -6.48 -2.37
CA VAL A 173 11.28 -6.63 -0.94
C VAL A 173 10.51 -7.92 -0.62
N ARG A 174 9.59 -8.33 -1.49
CA ARG A 174 8.85 -9.58 -1.33
C ARG A 174 9.74 -10.82 -1.49
N LEU A 175 10.71 -10.74 -2.41
CA LEU A 175 11.72 -11.79 -2.60
C LEU A 175 12.79 -11.76 -1.51
N PHE A 176 13.11 -10.58 -1.00
CA PHE A 176 14.15 -10.32 0.00
C PHE A 176 13.61 -9.40 1.11
N PRO A 177 12.78 -9.91 2.03
CA PRO A 177 12.11 -9.10 3.06
C PRO A 177 13.08 -8.28 3.94
N TRP A 178 14.31 -8.74 4.12
CA TRP A 178 15.35 -8.02 4.86
C TRP A 178 15.73 -6.65 4.24
N LEU A 179 15.35 -6.36 2.98
CA LEU A 179 15.51 -5.04 2.36
C LEU A 179 14.56 -4.00 2.95
N LEU A 180 13.43 -4.42 3.50
CA LEU A 180 12.45 -3.53 4.10
C LEU A 180 12.77 -3.26 5.56
N ASP A 181 13.00 -4.33 6.30
CA ASP A 181 13.08 -4.26 7.75
C ASP A 181 14.04 -5.29 8.33
N ASN A 182 14.64 -4.97 9.46
CA ASN A 182 15.40 -5.87 10.31
C ASN A 182 14.89 -5.68 11.75
N GLU A 183 15.32 -6.52 12.70
CA GLU A 183 14.87 -6.46 14.10
C GLU A 183 15.08 -5.07 14.71
N GLU A 184 16.17 -4.39 14.38
CA GLU A 184 16.49 -3.05 14.87
C GLU A 184 15.57 -1.96 14.28
N SER A 185 15.09 -2.14 13.04
CA SER A 185 14.22 -1.18 12.37
C SER A 185 12.77 -1.22 12.88
N GLN A 186 12.35 -2.29 13.56
CA GLN A 186 11.02 -2.39 14.19
C GLN A 186 10.80 -1.29 15.26
N VAL A 187 11.87 -0.81 15.86
CA VAL A 187 11.84 0.19 16.95
C VAL A 187 11.92 1.63 16.42
N LYS A 188 12.44 1.84 15.20
CA LYS A 188 12.62 3.20 14.64
C LYS A 188 11.33 3.71 13.98
N ASP A 189 11.01 4.97 14.22
CA ASP A 189 9.93 5.68 13.51
C ASP A 189 10.42 6.21 12.15
N GLY A 190 9.49 6.37 11.22
CA GLY A 190 9.70 6.97 9.91
C GLY A 190 9.57 6.02 8.72
N LEU A 191 9.87 6.55 7.54
CA LEU A 191 9.89 5.81 6.29
C LEU A 191 11.11 4.89 6.24
N ARG A 192 10.93 3.63 5.85
CA ARG A 192 12.00 2.63 5.79
C ARG A 192 12.99 2.87 4.65
N PHE A 193 14.16 2.25 4.74
CA PHE A 193 15.25 2.44 3.78
C PHE A 193 14.84 2.19 2.32
N TYR A 194 14.19 1.06 2.04
CA TYR A 194 13.80 0.73 0.65
C TYR A 194 12.79 1.72 0.06
N PRO A 195 11.70 2.09 0.75
CA PRO A 195 10.83 3.19 0.34
C PRO A 195 11.55 4.54 0.18
N GLN A 196 12.50 4.89 1.07
CA GLN A 196 13.32 6.10 0.92
C GLN A 196 14.16 6.06 -0.35
N LEU A 197 14.76 4.90 -0.65
CA LEU A 197 15.53 4.69 -1.86
C LEU A 197 14.67 4.84 -3.12
N LEU A 198 13.45 4.28 -3.13
CA LEU A 198 12.49 4.45 -4.22
C LEU A 198 12.14 5.93 -4.43
N THR A 199 11.88 6.66 -3.35
CA THR A 199 11.60 8.10 -3.39
C THR A 199 12.76 8.89 -3.98
N TRP A 200 13.98 8.63 -3.50
CA TRP A 200 15.17 9.29 -4.00
C TRP A 200 15.39 9.06 -5.49
N PHE A 201 15.22 7.82 -5.97
CA PHE A 201 15.31 7.52 -7.41
C PHE A 201 14.23 8.24 -8.22
N GLY A 202 12.98 8.26 -7.75
CA GLY A 202 11.89 8.97 -8.42
C GLY A 202 12.21 10.45 -8.59
N THR A 203 12.80 11.10 -7.58
CA THR A 203 13.21 12.49 -7.67
C THR A 203 14.36 12.70 -8.68
N GLN A 204 15.33 11.76 -8.78
CA GLN A 204 16.40 11.84 -9.76
C GLN A 204 15.88 11.70 -11.19
N ILE A 205 14.94 10.78 -11.44
CA ILE A 205 14.34 10.59 -12.77
C ILE A 205 13.56 11.83 -13.18
N ASN A 206 12.75 12.40 -12.31
CA ASN A 206 11.99 13.63 -12.60
C ASN A 206 12.92 14.83 -12.88
N MET A 207 14.07 14.92 -12.22
CA MET A 207 15.09 15.92 -12.54
C MET A 207 15.73 15.68 -13.92
N VAL A 208 15.96 14.41 -14.32
CA VAL A 208 16.53 14.07 -15.63
C VAL A 208 15.53 14.34 -16.76
N GLU A 209 14.22 14.10 -16.53
CA GLU A 209 13.18 14.39 -17.54
C GLU A 209 13.00 15.89 -17.79
N SER A 210 13.16 16.73 -16.76
CA SER A 210 13.16 18.18 -16.95
C SER A 210 14.31 18.69 -17.82
N TYR A 211 15.35 17.90 -18.03
CA TYR A 211 16.51 18.20 -18.91
C TYR A 211 16.46 17.49 -20.28
N LYS A 212 15.48 16.59 -20.52
CA LYS A 212 15.41 15.77 -21.75
C LYS A 212 14.11 16.00 -22.53
N GLU A 213 13.90 17.19 -23.05
CA GLU A 213 12.86 17.38 -24.05
C GLU A 213 13.22 16.80 -25.46
N GLU A 214 14.39 16.24 -25.63
CA GLU A 214 14.86 15.76 -26.95
C GLU A 214 15.76 14.51 -26.93
N SER A 215 15.38 13.32 -26.50
CA SER A 215 15.94 12.07 -27.09
C SER A 215 15.53 10.75 -26.40
N ASN A 216 14.93 9.86 -27.19
CA ASN A 216 14.86 8.39 -27.14
C ASN A 216 14.82 7.65 -25.76
N LEU A 217 13.62 7.29 -25.37
CA LEU A 217 13.21 6.79 -24.05
C LEU A 217 13.07 5.26 -23.96
N ILE A 218 13.73 4.44 -24.75
CA ILE A 218 13.48 2.98 -24.79
C ILE A 218 14.33 2.17 -23.79
N THR A 219 15.39 2.73 -23.25
CA THR A 219 16.37 1.98 -22.42
C THR A 219 16.08 1.99 -20.92
N ALA A 220 15.17 2.83 -20.42
CA ALA A 220 14.97 3.02 -18.99
C ALA A 220 14.04 1.97 -18.31
N THR A 221 13.19 1.30 -19.09
CA THR A 221 12.07 0.52 -18.55
C THR A 221 12.41 -0.89 -18.06
N VAL A 222 13.49 -1.50 -18.53
CA VAL A 222 13.88 -2.87 -18.14
C VAL A 222 15.02 -2.87 -17.11
N SER A 223 15.85 -1.84 -17.11
CA SER A 223 17.03 -1.74 -16.24
C SER A 223 16.70 -1.26 -14.80
N PHE A 224 15.56 -0.58 -14.61
CA PHE A 224 15.23 0.05 -13.33
C PHE A 224 15.01 -0.95 -12.17
N PRO A 225 14.15 -1.97 -12.26
CA PRO A 225 13.96 -2.94 -11.17
C PRO A 225 15.25 -3.74 -10.89
N LEU A 226 16.03 -4.06 -11.94
CA LEU A 226 17.27 -4.79 -11.79
C LEU A 226 18.38 -3.95 -11.17
N ALA A 227 18.50 -2.67 -11.55
CA ALA A 227 19.44 -1.72 -10.94
C ALA A 227 19.11 -1.47 -9.46
N MET A 228 17.82 -1.38 -9.11
CA MET A 228 17.34 -1.25 -7.73
C MET A 228 17.67 -2.48 -6.90
N LEU A 229 17.51 -3.68 -7.46
CA LEU A 229 17.87 -4.92 -6.80
C LEU A 229 19.37 -4.99 -6.53
N VAL A 230 20.18 -4.74 -7.55
CA VAL A 230 21.65 -4.79 -7.47
C VAL A 230 22.18 -3.74 -6.48
N MET A 231 21.65 -2.53 -6.51
CA MET A 231 22.09 -1.45 -5.62
C MET A 231 21.65 -1.64 -4.18
N GLY A 232 20.42 -2.16 -3.94
CA GLY A 232 19.96 -2.53 -2.61
C GLY A 232 20.84 -3.63 -1.99
N ILE A 233 21.24 -4.62 -2.77
CA ILE A 233 22.17 -5.67 -2.35
C ILE A 233 23.58 -5.10 -2.10
N ALA A 234 24.10 -4.26 -2.99
CA ALA A 234 25.45 -3.69 -2.88
C ALA A 234 25.60 -2.77 -1.64
N LEU A 235 24.59 -1.94 -1.36
CA LEU A 235 24.59 -1.07 -0.19
C LEU A 235 24.52 -1.84 1.14
N ARG A 236 23.88 -3.00 1.18
CA ARG A 236 23.81 -3.86 2.37
C ARG A 236 25.09 -4.69 2.59
N LEU A 237 25.84 -4.96 1.55
CA LEU A 237 27.15 -5.65 1.66
C LEU A 237 28.29 -4.70 2.04
N SER A 238 28.04 -3.38 2.06
CA SER A 238 29.01 -2.33 2.38
C SER A 238 28.93 -1.81 3.81
N PHE A 239 28.04 -2.37 4.63
CA PHE A 239 27.86 -2.14 6.06
C PHE A 239 27.79 -3.48 6.80
#